data_d79a4cef679d10eb00ead16d890747b7
#
_entry.id   d79a4cef679d10eb00ead16d890747b7
#
_cell.length_a   1.000
_cell.length_b   1.000
_cell.length_c   1.000
_cell.angle_alpha   90.00
_cell.angle_beta   90.00
_cell.angle_gamma   90.00
#
_symmetry.space_group_name_H-M   'P 1'
#
loop_
_entity.id
_entity.type
_entity.pdbx_description
1 polymer ?
#
loop_
_entity_poly.entity_id
_entity_poly.type
_entity_poly.pdbx_seq_one_letter_code
_entity_poly.pdbx_strand_id
1 'polypeptide(L)'
;IQKYKDELSINGDLSYLNLDWKPVPIIPKFVDIVVNGMASRAYGVKAFSQDSYGISKRTKYMESILRDMKSKDFNDAAQENLNMNLYENKKEELPDSEEELTLHMQLDYKQAVELAEEQAINVLMEGSKFDLIKRRAIYDLTTIGIGATKTTFDWSEGARVQYVDPANLVYSYTESPYFEDIYYVGEVKDIPINELVKEFPNLSESEIYDIVEG
;
A
#
# COMPACT_ATOMS: atom_id res chain seq x y z
N ILE A 1 -31.10 -28.01 -3.42
CA ILE A 1 -32.42 -27.43 -3.84
C ILE A 1 -33.29 -28.53 -4.44
N GLN A 2 -32.82 -29.31 -5.41
CA GLN A 2 -33.64 -30.35 -6.06
C GLN A 2 -34.16 -31.37 -5.05
N LYS A 3 -33.32 -31.88 -4.15
CA LYS A 3 -33.72 -32.80 -3.08
C LYS A 3 -34.88 -32.27 -2.24
N TYR A 4 -34.82 -31.01 -1.82
CA TYR A 4 -35.88 -30.38 -1.03
C TYR A 4 -37.18 -30.13 -1.84
N LYS A 5 -37.04 -29.85 -3.15
CA LYS A 5 -38.21 -29.77 -4.04
C LYS A 5 -38.93 -31.09 -4.12
N ASP A 6 -38.19 -32.20 -4.24
CA ASP A 6 -38.76 -33.54 -4.34
C ASP A 6 -39.38 -33.97 -3.01
N GLU A 7 -38.82 -33.64 -1.87
CA GLU A 7 -39.35 -33.91 -0.54
C GLU A 7 -40.62 -33.13 -0.23
N LEU A 8 -40.76 -31.89 -0.75
CA LEU A 8 -41.92 -31.01 -0.50
C LEU A 8 -43.02 -31.14 -1.56
N SER A 9 -42.73 -31.84 -2.65
CA SER A 9 -43.71 -32.00 -3.71
C SER A 9 -44.82 -32.99 -3.32
N ILE A 10 -46.08 -32.58 -3.41
CA ILE A 10 -47.23 -33.46 -3.31
C ILE A 10 -47.64 -33.81 -4.73
N ASN A 11 -47.47 -35.06 -5.12
CA ASN A 11 -47.75 -35.54 -6.49
C ASN A 11 -47.02 -34.77 -7.60
N GLY A 12 -45.79 -34.24 -7.28
CA GLY A 12 -45.03 -33.43 -8.22
C GLY A 12 -45.42 -31.97 -8.34
N ASP A 13 -46.45 -31.52 -7.62
CA ASP A 13 -46.92 -30.15 -7.63
C ASP A 13 -46.34 -29.35 -6.44
N LEU A 14 -45.74 -28.20 -6.73
CA LEU A 14 -45.18 -27.25 -5.77
C LEU A 14 -45.91 -25.90 -5.77
N SER A 15 -46.95 -25.74 -6.58
CA SER A 15 -47.64 -24.45 -6.77
C SER A 15 -48.32 -23.94 -5.49
N TYR A 16 -48.67 -24.83 -4.56
CA TYR A 16 -49.30 -24.47 -3.29
C TYR A 16 -48.33 -23.78 -2.31
N LEU A 17 -47.00 -23.93 -2.50
CA LEU A 17 -46.02 -23.37 -1.58
C LEU A 17 -45.73 -21.88 -1.83
N ASN A 18 -46.07 -21.36 -2.99
CA ASN A 18 -45.79 -19.98 -3.40
C ASN A 18 -44.31 -19.54 -3.06
N LEU A 19 -43.36 -20.46 -3.26
CA LEU A 19 -41.95 -20.26 -2.96
C LEU A 19 -41.18 -20.01 -4.24
N ASP A 20 -40.30 -19.00 -4.23
CA ASP A 20 -39.27 -18.81 -5.27
C ASP A 20 -38.07 -19.72 -4.99
N TRP A 21 -37.93 -20.77 -5.80
CA TRP A 21 -36.83 -21.74 -5.69
C TRP A 21 -35.51 -21.28 -6.32
N LYS A 22 -35.41 -20.00 -6.71
CA LYS A 22 -34.16 -19.48 -7.22
C LYS A 22 -33.16 -19.39 -6.09
N PRO A 23 -31.90 -19.83 -6.33
CA PRO A 23 -30.83 -19.69 -5.33
C PRO A 23 -30.57 -18.20 -5.07
N VAL A 24 -30.62 -17.81 -3.81
CA VAL A 24 -30.24 -16.44 -3.39
C VAL A 24 -28.74 -16.36 -3.34
N PRO A 25 -28.08 -15.48 -4.14
CA PRO A 25 -26.64 -15.31 -4.12
C PRO A 25 -26.22 -14.55 -2.85
N ILE A 26 -25.92 -15.30 -1.78
CA ILE A 26 -25.52 -14.72 -0.48
C ILE A 26 -24.04 -14.39 -0.47
N ILE A 27 -23.20 -15.22 -1.09
CA ILE A 27 -21.73 -15.10 -1.09
C ILE A 27 -21.23 -13.72 -1.55
N PRO A 28 -21.72 -13.13 -2.68
CA PRO A 28 -21.28 -11.82 -3.11
C PRO A 28 -21.44 -10.73 -2.05
N LYS A 29 -22.53 -10.77 -1.25
CA LYS A 29 -22.73 -9.79 -0.18
C LYS A 29 -21.68 -9.90 0.93
N PHE A 30 -21.28 -11.13 1.30
CA PHE A 30 -20.22 -11.33 2.29
C PHE A 30 -18.86 -10.88 1.75
N VAL A 31 -18.56 -11.18 0.48
CA VAL A 31 -17.35 -10.69 -0.18
C VAL A 31 -17.31 -9.16 -0.17
N ASP A 32 -18.40 -8.50 -0.55
CA ASP A 32 -18.50 -7.04 -0.55
C ASP A 32 -18.30 -6.44 0.85
N ILE A 33 -18.85 -7.05 1.89
CA ILE A 33 -18.67 -6.60 3.28
C ILE A 33 -17.20 -6.69 3.68
N VAL A 34 -16.54 -7.82 3.41
CA VAL A 34 -15.12 -8.02 3.72
C VAL A 34 -14.25 -7.03 2.94
N VAL A 35 -14.45 -6.92 1.63
CA VAL A 35 -13.70 -6.02 0.76
C VAL A 35 -13.85 -4.57 1.20
N ASN A 36 -15.08 -4.12 1.46
CA ASN A 36 -15.33 -2.75 1.90
C ASN A 36 -14.71 -2.49 3.30
N GLY A 37 -14.84 -3.46 4.21
CA GLY A 37 -14.25 -3.36 5.54
C GLY A 37 -12.71 -3.28 5.53
N MET A 38 -12.05 -4.01 4.64
CA MET A 38 -10.59 -3.95 4.48
C MET A 38 -10.15 -2.73 3.68
N ALA A 39 -10.86 -2.37 2.62
CA ALA A 39 -10.51 -1.23 1.78
C ALA A 39 -10.67 0.11 2.50
N SER A 40 -11.66 0.23 3.40
CA SER A 40 -11.93 1.45 4.18
C SER A 40 -10.89 1.73 5.28
N ARG A 41 -10.01 0.78 5.59
CA ARG A 41 -8.94 1.01 6.58
C ARG A 41 -7.99 2.07 6.07
N ALA A 42 -7.89 3.15 6.85
CA ALA A 42 -6.90 4.18 6.59
C ALA A 42 -5.49 3.61 6.78
N TYR A 43 -4.59 4.03 5.92
CA TYR A 43 -3.15 3.75 6.05
C TYR A 43 -2.42 5.10 6.02
N GLY A 44 -1.29 5.15 6.71
CA GLY A 44 -0.39 6.29 6.66
C GLY A 44 0.99 5.82 6.19
N VAL A 45 1.60 6.60 5.32
CA VAL A 45 2.97 6.35 4.88
C VAL A 45 3.90 7.13 5.80
N LYS A 46 4.93 6.47 6.33
CA LYS A 46 6.02 7.09 7.07
C LYS A 46 7.35 6.67 6.47
N ALA A 47 8.17 7.64 6.13
CA ALA A 47 9.52 7.45 5.64
C ALA A 47 10.52 7.73 6.75
N PHE A 48 11.61 6.97 6.77
CA PHE A 48 12.72 7.15 7.70
C PHE A 48 14.03 7.01 6.93
N SER A 49 14.87 8.03 7.03
CA SER A 49 16.22 8.01 6.44
C SER A 49 17.11 7.00 7.16
N GLN A 50 17.70 6.09 6.39
CA GLN A 50 18.62 5.05 6.88
C GLN A 50 20.06 5.29 6.44
N ASP A 51 20.34 6.40 5.75
CA ASP A 51 21.69 6.79 5.39
C ASP A 51 22.49 7.26 6.59
N SER A 52 23.82 7.16 6.53
CA SER A 52 24.72 7.52 7.62
C SER A 52 24.57 8.98 8.06
N TYR A 53 24.27 9.89 7.12
CA TYR A 53 24.06 11.30 7.42
C TYR A 53 22.75 11.53 8.16
N GLY A 54 21.66 10.91 7.71
CA GLY A 54 20.34 11.00 8.35
C GLY A 54 20.35 10.44 9.76
N ILE A 55 20.98 9.26 9.96
CA ILE A 55 21.17 8.67 11.29
C ILE A 55 21.97 9.59 12.20
N SER A 56 23.12 10.12 11.73
CA SER A 56 23.94 11.05 12.52
C SER A 56 23.17 12.31 12.91
N LYS A 57 22.38 12.85 12.01
CA LYS A 57 21.55 14.04 12.26
C LYS A 57 20.47 13.78 13.31
N ARG A 58 19.79 12.62 13.23
CA ARG A 58 18.81 12.17 14.21
C ARG A 58 19.44 11.98 15.59
N THR A 59 20.61 11.33 15.65
CA THR A 59 21.32 11.11 16.91
C THR A 59 21.73 12.43 17.55
N LYS A 60 22.31 13.37 16.80
CA LYS A 60 22.69 14.69 17.29
C LYS A 60 21.48 15.49 17.82
N TYR A 61 20.37 15.43 17.13
CA TYR A 61 19.15 16.08 17.60
C TYR A 61 18.65 15.46 18.91
N MET A 62 18.60 14.13 19.00
CA MET A 62 18.23 13.43 20.23
C MET A 62 19.17 13.79 21.39
N GLU A 63 20.49 13.86 21.14
CA GLU A 63 21.48 14.26 22.14
C GLU A 63 21.28 15.72 22.60
N SER A 64 20.90 16.63 21.69
CA SER A 64 20.62 18.03 22.06
C SER A 64 19.39 18.14 22.96
N ILE A 65 18.31 17.42 22.62
CA ILE A 65 17.10 17.36 23.48
C ILE A 65 17.43 16.78 24.86
N LEU A 66 18.17 15.65 24.90
CA LEU A 66 18.58 15.04 26.17
C LEU A 66 19.45 16.00 27.03
N ARG A 67 20.28 16.80 26.41
CA ARG A 67 21.08 17.82 27.11
C ARG A 67 20.19 18.90 27.71
N ASP A 68 19.26 19.42 26.91
CA ASP A 68 18.33 20.44 27.38
C ASP A 68 17.42 19.91 28.51
N MET A 69 16.93 18.67 28.41
CA MET A 69 16.15 18.01 29.46
C MET A 69 16.93 17.89 30.76
N LYS A 70 18.19 17.42 30.70
CA LYS A 70 19.05 17.26 31.89
C LYS A 70 19.48 18.58 32.50
N SER A 71 19.54 19.63 31.72
CA SER A 71 19.93 20.98 32.16
C SER A 71 18.73 21.89 32.43
N LYS A 72 17.52 21.39 32.42
CA LYS A 72 16.26 22.17 32.50
C LYS A 72 16.28 23.15 33.67
N ASP A 73 16.55 22.65 34.89
CA ASP A 73 16.55 23.47 36.10
C ASP A 73 17.61 24.59 36.03
N PHE A 74 18.78 24.28 35.49
CA PHE A 74 19.86 25.27 35.34
C PHE A 74 19.52 26.31 34.26
N ASN A 75 18.99 25.90 33.15
CA ASN A 75 18.60 26.78 32.04
C ASN A 75 17.46 27.71 32.44
N ASP A 76 16.50 27.21 33.25
CA ASP A 76 15.39 28.01 33.79
C ASP A 76 15.90 29.06 34.78
N ALA A 77 16.79 28.69 35.69
CA ALA A 77 17.43 29.64 36.61
C ALA A 77 18.26 30.71 35.90
N ALA A 78 18.94 30.37 34.80
CA ALA A 78 19.69 31.31 34.00
C ALA A 78 18.74 32.28 33.21
N GLN A 79 17.63 31.79 32.77
CA GLN A 79 16.63 32.60 32.05
C GLN A 79 15.97 33.61 33.02
N GLU A 80 15.60 33.16 34.23
CA GLU A 80 14.94 33.99 35.26
C GLU A 80 15.88 35.06 35.84
N ASN A 81 17.10 34.67 36.19
CA ASN A 81 18.02 35.56 36.96
C ASN A 81 18.92 36.41 36.02
N LEU A 82 19.29 35.88 34.88
CA LEU A 82 20.25 36.53 33.97
C LEU A 82 19.63 36.95 32.64
N ASN A 83 18.36 36.62 32.41
CA ASN A 83 17.65 36.81 31.13
C ASN A 83 18.41 36.21 29.93
N MET A 84 19.13 35.09 30.17
CA MET A 84 19.91 34.36 29.16
C MET A 84 19.19 33.06 28.79
N ASN A 85 18.87 32.90 27.51
CA ASN A 85 18.33 31.65 26.98
C ASN A 85 19.50 30.71 26.62
N LEU A 86 19.65 29.62 27.39
CA LEU A 86 20.68 28.60 27.18
C LEU A 86 20.15 27.33 26.51
N TYR A 87 18.83 27.28 26.24
CA TYR A 87 18.24 26.14 25.51
C TYR A 87 18.70 26.13 24.04
N GLU A 88 19.09 24.97 23.54
CA GLU A 88 19.37 24.73 22.13
C GLU A 88 18.06 24.55 21.33
N ASN A 89 17.02 23.98 22.01
CA ASN A 89 15.71 23.71 21.43
C ASN A 89 14.63 24.58 22.11
N LYS A 90 13.44 24.58 21.53
CA LYS A 90 12.33 25.35 22.13
C LYS A 90 11.84 24.66 23.38
N LYS A 91 11.77 25.39 24.48
CA LYS A 91 11.36 24.88 25.79
C LYS A 91 9.99 24.22 25.78
N GLU A 92 9.05 24.74 24.96
CA GLU A 92 7.66 24.27 24.85
C GLU A 92 7.56 22.90 24.15
N GLU A 93 8.57 22.52 23.39
CA GLU A 93 8.64 21.27 22.62
C GLU A 93 9.50 20.22 23.34
N LEU A 94 10.06 20.53 24.52
CA LEU A 94 10.92 19.60 25.26
C LEU A 94 10.11 18.53 25.97
N PRO A 95 10.39 17.24 25.74
CA PRO A 95 9.80 16.14 26.51
C PRO A 95 10.18 16.20 28.00
N ASP A 96 9.26 15.76 28.85
CA ASP A 96 9.52 15.71 30.31
C ASP A 96 10.09 14.36 30.77
N SER A 97 10.01 13.32 29.94
CA SER A 97 10.51 11.97 30.26
C SER A 97 11.21 11.31 29.07
N GLU A 98 12.01 10.24 29.33
CA GLU A 98 12.64 9.46 28.27
C GLU A 98 11.62 8.73 27.37
N GLU A 99 10.46 8.38 27.93
CA GLU A 99 9.35 7.77 27.18
C GLU A 99 8.74 8.79 26.20
N GLU A 100 8.51 10.01 26.66
CA GLU A 100 8.05 11.12 25.82
C GLU A 100 9.08 11.49 24.75
N LEU A 101 10.38 11.47 25.08
CA LEU A 101 11.44 11.67 24.10
C LEU A 101 11.38 10.62 22.98
N THR A 102 11.17 9.36 23.34
CA THR A 102 11.04 8.29 22.36
C THR A 102 9.83 8.53 21.45
N LEU A 103 8.73 8.97 22.04
CA LEU A 103 7.50 9.29 21.32
C LEU A 103 7.70 10.50 20.38
N HIS A 104 8.32 11.56 20.90
CA HIS A 104 8.69 12.74 20.11
C HIS A 104 9.57 12.39 18.91
N MET A 105 10.59 11.54 19.11
CA MET A 105 11.47 11.07 18.04
C MET A 105 10.76 10.20 16.98
N GLN A 106 9.66 9.57 17.34
CA GLN A 106 8.86 8.74 16.43
C GLN A 106 7.76 9.52 15.71
N LEU A 107 7.15 10.49 16.35
CA LEU A 107 5.96 11.19 15.86
C LEU A 107 6.27 12.57 15.28
N ASP A 108 7.09 13.37 15.98
CA ASP A 108 7.28 14.79 15.71
C ASP A 108 8.57 15.07 14.94
N TYR A 109 9.67 14.36 15.30
CA TYR A 109 10.94 14.57 14.61
C TYR A 109 10.92 13.99 13.21
N LYS A 110 11.07 14.87 12.21
CA LYS A 110 11.21 14.48 10.80
C LYS A 110 12.24 15.33 10.08
N GLN A 111 13.01 14.70 9.23
CA GLN A 111 13.92 15.38 8.34
C GLN A 111 13.20 15.83 7.08
N ALA A 112 13.69 16.90 6.46
CA ALA A 112 13.10 17.41 5.22
C ALA A 112 13.05 16.36 4.08
N VAL A 113 14.05 15.47 4.02
CA VAL A 113 14.10 14.36 3.08
C VAL A 113 12.97 13.37 3.34
N GLU A 114 12.74 12.99 4.60
CA GLU A 114 11.68 12.07 5.01
C GLU A 114 10.29 12.63 4.67
N LEU A 115 10.09 13.93 4.90
CA LEU A 115 8.85 14.63 4.51
C LEU A 115 8.65 14.65 3.00
N ALA A 116 9.72 14.92 2.24
CA ALA A 116 9.67 14.93 0.78
C ALA A 116 9.34 13.53 0.21
N GLU A 117 9.91 12.48 0.78
CA GLU A 117 9.63 11.09 0.41
C GLU A 117 8.17 10.71 0.72
N GLU A 118 7.65 11.08 1.90
CA GLU A 118 6.24 10.86 2.25
C GLU A 118 5.30 11.58 1.28
N GLN A 119 5.60 12.82 0.96
CA GLN A 119 4.81 13.60 0.00
C GLN A 119 4.88 12.99 -1.41
N ALA A 120 6.07 12.58 -1.86
CA ALA A 120 6.24 11.94 -3.17
C ALA A 120 5.42 10.64 -3.29
N ILE A 121 5.44 9.79 -2.24
CA ILE A 121 4.64 8.57 -2.22
C ILE A 121 3.14 8.89 -2.22
N ASN A 122 2.69 9.85 -1.43
CA ASN A 122 1.29 10.24 -1.41
C ASN A 122 0.81 10.76 -2.78
N VAL A 123 1.60 11.62 -3.44
CA VAL A 123 1.31 12.12 -4.79
C VAL A 123 1.24 10.96 -5.80
N LEU A 124 2.17 10.00 -5.71
CA LEU A 124 2.18 8.80 -6.55
C LEU A 124 0.91 7.95 -6.34
N MET A 125 0.51 7.77 -5.09
CA MET A 125 -0.68 7.00 -4.74
C MET A 125 -1.97 7.66 -5.23
N GLU A 126 -2.08 8.98 -5.07
CA GLU A 126 -3.20 9.78 -5.59
C GLU A 126 -3.24 9.74 -7.12
N GLY A 127 -2.12 10.01 -7.78
CA GLY A 127 -1.99 9.99 -9.24
C GLY A 127 -2.32 8.62 -9.85
N SER A 128 -1.97 7.55 -9.16
CA SER A 128 -2.28 6.17 -9.56
C SER A 128 -3.70 5.74 -9.19
N LYS A 129 -4.47 6.55 -8.46
CA LYS A 129 -5.79 6.17 -7.89
C LYS A 129 -5.69 4.88 -7.07
N PHE A 130 -4.70 4.81 -6.19
CA PHE A 130 -4.33 3.61 -5.45
C PHE A 130 -5.48 2.99 -4.66
N ASP A 131 -6.43 3.77 -4.17
CA ASP A 131 -7.60 3.26 -3.45
C ASP A 131 -8.46 2.32 -4.32
N LEU A 132 -8.59 2.61 -5.61
CA LEU A 132 -9.30 1.75 -6.55
C LEU A 132 -8.51 0.46 -6.82
N ILE A 133 -7.19 0.58 -6.98
CA ILE A 133 -6.28 -0.56 -7.18
C ILE A 133 -6.31 -1.46 -5.95
N LYS A 134 -6.17 -0.88 -4.77
CA LYS A 134 -6.25 -1.56 -3.47
C LYS A 134 -7.57 -2.34 -3.33
N ARG A 135 -8.69 -1.71 -3.65
CA ARG A 135 -10.00 -2.36 -3.55
C ARG A 135 -10.11 -3.56 -4.50
N ARG A 136 -9.62 -3.44 -5.75
CA ARG A 136 -9.59 -4.55 -6.71
C ARG A 136 -8.70 -5.68 -6.23
N ALA A 137 -7.49 -5.37 -5.81
CA ALA A 137 -6.55 -6.37 -5.30
C ALA A 137 -7.09 -7.11 -4.06
N ILE A 138 -7.78 -6.41 -3.14
CA ILE A 138 -8.44 -7.03 -1.99
C ILE A 138 -9.60 -7.93 -2.43
N TYR A 139 -10.36 -7.52 -3.44
CA TYR A 139 -11.44 -8.33 -3.99
C TYR A 139 -10.89 -9.66 -4.55
N ASP A 140 -9.83 -9.61 -5.35
CA ASP A 140 -9.20 -10.80 -5.91
C ASP A 140 -8.59 -11.69 -4.83
N LEU A 141 -7.90 -11.07 -3.86
CA LEU A 141 -7.35 -11.78 -2.70
C LEU A 141 -8.45 -12.50 -1.90
N THR A 142 -9.64 -11.89 -1.77
CA THR A 142 -10.76 -12.48 -1.03
C THR A 142 -11.44 -13.61 -1.81
N THR A 143 -11.48 -13.50 -3.15
CA THR A 143 -12.22 -14.46 -4.01
C THR A 143 -11.36 -15.60 -4.52
N ILE A 144 -10.12 -15.29 -4.93
CA ILE A 144 -9.20 -16.22 -5.59
C ILE A 144 -8.03 -16.59 -4.66
N GLY A 145 -7.71 -15.74 -3.67
CA GLY A 145 -6.56 -15.91 -2.78
C GLY A 145 -5.27 -15.28 -3.30
N ILE A 146 -5.28 -14.66 -4.47
CA ILE A 146 -4.13 -13.99 -5.09
C ILE A 146 -4.54 -12.58 -5.50
N GLY A 147 -3.73 -11.58 -5.12
CA GLY A 147 -3.86 -10.21 -5.60
C GLY A 147 -2.49 -9.70 -6.05
N ALA A 148 -2.43 -9.02 -7.17
CA ALA A 148 -1.17 -8.53 -7.74
C ALA A 148 -1.25 -7.05 -8.13
N THR A 149 -0.16 -6.36 -7.87
CA THR A 149 0.07 -4.98 -8.31
C THR A 149 1.47 -4.88 -8.87
N LYS A 150 1.68 -3.96 -9.80
CA LYS A 150 3.00 -3.65 -10.32
C LYS A 150 3.28 -2.16 -10.25
N THR A 151 4.54 -1.82 -10.08
CA THR A 151 5.03 -0.45 -10.19
C THR A 151 5.77 -0.31 -11.50
N THR A 152 5.39 0.68 -12.29
CA THR A 152 6.02 1.03 -13.56
C THR A 152 6.57 2.45 -13.49
N PHE A 153 7.62 2.72 -14.25
CA PHE A 153 8.18 4.05 -14.40
C PHE A 153 8.20 4.43 -15.87
N ASP A 154 7.62 5.57 -16.19
CA ASP A 154 7.68 6.19 -17.51
C ASP A 154 8.27 7.60 -17.38
N TRP A 155 9.12 8.01 -18.33
CA TRP A 155 9.74 9.33 -18.33
C TRP A 155 8.73 10.48 -18.50
N SER A 156 7.57 10.21 -19.11
CA SER A 156 6.51 11.20 -19.34
C SER A 156 5.57 11.35 -18.16
N GLU A 157 5.28 10.24 -17.45
CA GLU A 157 4.25 10.18 -16.42
C GLU A 157 4.82 9.89 -15.01
N GLY A 158 6.11 9.55 -14.93
CA GLY A 158 6.78 9.19 -13.69
C GLY A 158 6.45 7.77 -13.21
N ALA A 159 6.61 7.55 -11.91
CA ALA A 159 6.29 6.28 -11.28
C ALA A 159 4.77 6.12 -11.10
N ARG A 160 4.25 4.94 -11.39
CA ARG A 160 2.82 4.59 -11.22
C ARG A 160 2.66 3.19 -10.66
N VAL A 161 1.65 3.04 -9.82
CA VAL A 161 1.17 1.74 -9.38
C VAL A 161 -0.01 1.33 -10.27
N GLN A 162 0.00 0.10 -10.75
CA GLN A 162 -1.04 -0.47 -11.61
C GLN A 162 -1.56 -1.77 -11.01
N TYR A 163 -2.83 -2.03 -11.22
CA TYR A 163 -3.44 -3.30 -10.91
C TYR A 163 -3.06 -4.33 -11.98
N VAL A 164 -2.78 -5.56 -11.56
CA VAL A 164 -2.56 -6.70 -12.43
C VAL A 164 -3.67 -7.71 -12.22
N ASP A 165 -4.35 -8.10 -13.31
CA ASP A 165 -5.39 -9.11 -13.24
C ASP A 165 -4.74 -10.49 -12.99
N PRO A 166 -5.16 -11.21 -11.92
CA PRO A 166 -4.63 -12.55 -11.64
C PRO A 166 -4.79 -13.55 -12.78
N ALA A 167 -5.78 -13.35 -13.67
CA ALA A 167 -5.96 -14.19 -14.85
C ALA A 167 -4.81 -14.07 -15.86
N ASN A 168 -4.12 -12.92 -15.88
CA ASN A 168 -3.00 -12.62 -16.76
C ASN A 168 -1.64 -12.78 -16.07
N LEU A 169 -1.63 -13.19 -14.80
CA LEU A 169 -0.42 -13.36 -14.02
C LEU A 169 0.21 -14.73 -14.28
N VAL A 170 1.47 -14.74 -14.65
CA VAL A 170 2.28 -15.96 -14.84
C VAL A 170 3.43 -15.94 -13.86
N TYR A 171 3.60 -17.01 -13.10
CA TYR A 171 4.70 -17.14 -12.15
C TYR A 171 5.20 -18.58 -12.09
N SER A 172 6.44 -18.77 -11.62
CA SER A 172 7.01 -20.10 -11.44
C SER A 172 6.27 -20.87 -10.35
N TYR A 173 6.30 -22.20 -10.43
CA TYR A 173 5.77 -23.03 -9.35
C TYR A 173 6.38 -22.63 -8.00
N THR A 174 5.55 -22.56 -6.97
CA THR A 174 5.93 -22.23 -5.60
C THR A 174 5.27 -23.20 -4.64
N GLU A 175 5.99 -23.63 -3.62
CA GLU A 175 5.47 -24.40 -2.49
C GLU A 175 5.18 -23.49 -1.29
N SER A 176 5.77 -22.29 -1.27
CA SER A 176 5.58 -21.31 -0.20
C SER A 176 4.32 -20.47 -0.42
N PRO A 177 3.43 -20.34 0.59
CA PRO A 177 2.30 -19.43 0.53
C PRO A 177 2.73 -17.95 0.48
N TYR A 178 4.00 -17.65 0.76
CA TYR A 178 4.57 -16.30 0.74
C TYR A 178 5.31 -15.97 -0.56
N PHE A 179 5.32 -16.89 -1.53
CA PHE A 179 5.99 -16.71 -2.83
C PHE A 179 7.50 -16.43 -2.74
N GLU A 180 8.18 -16.89 -1.69
CA GLU A 180 9.61 -16.62 -1.47
C GLU A 180 10.52 -17.41 -2.43
N ASP A 181 10.04 -18.50 -2.99
CA ASP A 181 10.75 -19.45 -3.85
C ASP A 181 10.51 -19.21 -5.34
N ILE A 182 9.74 -18.19 -5.72
CA ILE A 182 9.52 -17.87 -7.13
C ILE A 182 10.77 -17.22 -7.74
N TYR A 183 11.11 -17.64 -8.96
CA TYR A 183 12.25 -17.09 -9.71
C TYR A 183 11.83 -16.34 -10.98
N TYR A 184 10.57 -16.41 -11.39
CA TYR A 184 10.01 -15.50 -12.37
C TYR A 184 8.56 -15.18 -12.06
N VAL A 185 8.17 -13.96 -12.40
CA VAL A 185 6.79 -13.48 -12.43
C VAL A 185 6.63 -12.60 -13.66
N GLY A 186 5.51 -12.72 -14.34
CA GLY A 186 5.21 -11.93 -15.54
C GLY A 186 3.72 -11.67 -15.67
N GLU A 187 3.38 -10.75 -16.53
CA GLU A 187 2.02 -10.42 -16.92
C GLU A 187 1.87 -10.64 -18.43
N VAL A 188 0.86 -11.40 -18.82
CA VAL A 188 0.49 -11.56 -20.23
C VAL A 188 -0.46 -10.45 -20.62
N LYS A 189 -0.15 -9.71 -21.67
CA LYS A 189 -0.98 -8.60 -22.16
C LYS A 189 -1.19 -8.70 -23.65
N ASP A 190 -2.41 -8.40 -24.07
CA ASP A 190 -2.70 -8.08 -25.46
C ASP A 190 -2.42 -6.60 -25.67
N ILE A 191 -1.40 -6.29 -26.44
CA ILE A 191 -1.02 -4.92 -26.78
C ILE A 191 -1.20 -4.68 -28.28
N PRO A 192 -1.70 -3.51 -28.67
CA PRO A 192 -1.79 -3.16 -30.08
C PRO A 192 -0.38 -2.94 -30.68
N ILE A 193 -0.21 -3.23 -31.96
CA ILE A 193 1.09 -3.17 -32.65
C ILE A 193 1.77 -1.80 -32.52
N ASN A 194 1.01 -0.72 -32.52
CA ASN A 194 1.54 0.63 -32.35
C ASN A 194 2.15 0.88 -30.96
N GLU A 195 1.70 0.19 -29.93
CA GLU A 195 2.32 0.22 -28.59
C GLU A 195 3.55 -0.69 -28.52
N LEU A 196 3.50 -1.87 -29.17
CA LEU A 196 4.64 -2.76 -29.28
C LEU A 196 5.84 -2.06 -29.90
N VAL A 197 5.64 -1.33 -31.00
CA VAL A 197 6.70 -0.55 -31.66
C VAL A 197 7.26 0.57 -30.79
N LYS A 198 6.43 1.18 -29.93
CA LYS A 198 6.89 2.22 -28.99
C LYS A 198 7.71 1.63 -27.84
N GLU A 199 7.31 0.48 -27.32
CA GLU A 199 8.04 -0.19 -26.23
C GLU A 199 9.35 -0.80 -26.72
N PHE A 200 9.37 -1.30 -27.96
CA PHE A 200 10.52 -1.97 -28.57
C PHE A 200 10.94 -1.30 -29.89
N PRO A 201 11.53 -0.10 -29.85
CA PRO A 201 11.87 0.68 -31.06
C PRO A 201 12.94 0.02 -31.94
N ASN A 202 13.61 -1.02 -31.46
CA ASN A 202 14.65 -1.74 -32.18
C ASN A 202 14.13 -2.93 -33.00
N LEU A 203 12.82 -3.24 -32.95
CA LEU A 203 12.22 -4.30 -33.75
C LEU A 203 12.18 -3.89 -35.21
N SER A 204 12.63 -4.79 -36.09
CA SER A 204 12.51 -4.61 -37.54
C SER A 204 11.08 -4.86 -38.01
N GLU A 205 10.72 -4.30 -39.17
CA GLU A 205 9.39 -4.52 -39.76
C GLU A 205 9.11 -6.01 -40.02
N SER A 206 10.11 -6.79 -40.38
CA SER A 206 9.97 -8.26 -40.61
C SER A 206 9.64 -8.99 -39.31
N GLU A 207 10.28 -8.64 -38.17
CA GLU A 207 9.99 -9.26 -36.88
C GLU A 207 8.59 -8.88 -36.37
N ILE A 208 8.12 -7.65 -36.65
CA ILE A 208 6.77 -7.23 -36.32
C ILE A 208 5.74 -8.03 -37.11
N TYR A 209 5.98 -8.27 -38.41
CA TYR A 209 5.12 -9.11 -39.25
C TYR A 209 5.08 -10.55 -38.73
N ASP A 210 6.23 -11.14 -38.41
CA ASP A 210 6.31 -12.49 -37.86
C ASP A 210 5.53 -12.63 -36.53
N ILE A 211 5.55 -11.62 -35.65
CA ILE A 211 4.78 -11.59 -34.40
C ILE A 211 3.26 -11.51 -34.63
N VAL A 212 2.84 -10.83 -35.71
CA VAL A 212 1.41 -10.64 -36.03
C VAL A 212 0.81 -11.86 -36.73
N GLU A 213 1.60 -12.59 -37.53
CA GLU A 213 1.14 -13.76 -38.29
C GLU A 213 1.25 -15.09 -37.48
N GLY A 214 2.05 -15.14 -36.39
CA GLY A 214 2.27 -16.33 -35.57
C GLY A 214 1.24 -16.52 -34.48
#